data_ca76ddc16849f8e91808658dbf655b80
#
_entry.id   ca76ddc16849f8e91808658dbf655b80
#
_cell.length_a   1.000
_cell.length_b   1.000
_cell.length_c   1.000
_cell.angle_alpha   90.00
_cell.angle_beta   90.00
_cell.angle_gamma   90.00
#
_symmetry.space_group_name_H-M   'P 1'
#
loop_
_entity.id
_entity.type
_entity.pdbx_description
1 polymer ?
#
loop_
_entity_poly.entity_id
_entity_poly.type
_entity_poly.pdbx_seq_one_letter_code
_entity_poly.pdbx_strand_id
1 'polypeptide(L)'
;PETLLKGKVLQALYTVRSDRQLCDRLKTDLLFRWFVDLPLDTEVFDASTYSKNQQRLIQHQVAELFFTAVVELARHHGWVSNEHFSVDGTLIEAWASMKSFRPKDEPKGPGSGNAWMDFKGEKRGNDTHRSTTDPEARLLRKSPGQAAKLCFGAHLAMENRHGLCVRFAVTPALGVTESEVAIDQLAELKATGFRPRTVGADKGYHNQGFIPGAREPGVVPHPALQEG
;
A
#
# COMPACT_ATOMS: atom_id res chain seq x y z
N PRO A 1 -12.04 19.72 -0.42
CA PRO A 1 -11.66 18.30 -0.32
C PRO A 1 -11.42 17.67 -1.69
N GLU A 2 -12.32 17.90 -2.65
CA GLU A 2 -12.26 17.33 -4.00
C GLU A 2 -10.97 17.69 -4.74
N THR A 3 -10.57 18.95 -4.76
CA THR A 3 -9.32 19.42 -5.36
C THR A 3 -8.08 18.71 -4.79
N LEU A 4 -8.08 18.40 -3.48
CA LEU A 4 -7.00 17.65 -2.85
C LEU A 4 -6.94 16.21 -3.36
N LEU A 5 -8.09 15.54 -3.45
CA LEU A 5 -8.17 14.19 -3.98
C LEU A 5 -7.76 14.14 -5.44
N LYS A 6 -8.29 15.04 -6.28
CA LYS A 6 -7.90 15.18 -7.69
C LYS A 6 -6.40 15.42 -7.83
N GLY A 7 -5.82 16.28 -6.97
CA GLY A 7 -4.37 16.50 -6.93
C GLY A 7 -3.58 15.22 -6.62
N LYS A 8 -4.07 14.37 -5.71
CA LYS A 8 -3.45 13.06 -5.43
C LYS A 8 -3.54 12.11 -6.62
N VAL A 9 -4.66 12.08 -7.32
CA VAL A 9 -4.82 11.30 -8.55
C VAL A 9 -3.81 11.75 -9.61
N LEU A 10 -3.64 13.06 -9.81
CA LEU A 10 -2.60 13.58 -10.73
C LEU A 10 -1.19 13.19 -10.30
N GLN A 11 -0.88 13.27 -9.00
CA GLN A 11 0.43 12.85 -8.50
C GLN A 11 0.71 11.38 -8.82
N ALA A 12 -0.28 10.50 -8.64
CA ALA A 12 -0.15 9.08 -8.94
C ALA A 12 -0.03 8.81 -10.43
N LEU A 13 -0.92 9.36 -11.26
CA LEU A 13 -0.96 9.10 -12.71
C LEU A 13 0.26 9.66 -13.45
N TYR A 14 0.75 10.83 -13.05
CA TYR A 14 1.85 11.51 -13.72
C TYR A 14 3.18 11.42 -12.97
N THR A 15 3.27 10.54 -11.96
CA THR A 15 4.49 10.33 -11.15
C THR A 15 5.07 11.62 -10.57
N VAL A 16 4.20 12.54 -10.12
CA VAL A 16 4.60 13.81 -9.52
C VAL A 16 5.06 13.57 -8.08
N ARG A 17 6.38 13.61 -7.86
CA ARG A 17 7.01 13.11 -6.63
C ARG A 17 6.81 13.98 -5.38
N SER A 18 6.42 15.24 -5.53
CA SER A 18 6.25 16.12 -4.37
C SER A 18 5.09 17.09 -4.54
N ASP A 19 4.54 17.54 -3.43
CA ASP A 19 3.46 18.52 -3.38
C ASP A 19 3.89 19.85 -4.00
N ARG A 20 5.16 20.24 -3.82
CA ARG A 20 5.73 21.43 -4.46
C ARG A 20 5.70 21.31 -5.99
N GLN A 21 6.16 20.17 -6.53
CA GLN A 21 6.09 19.92 -7.97
C GLN A 21 4.66 19.95 -8.51
N LEU A 22 3.68 19.41 -7.75
CA LEU A 22 2.28 19.50 -8.14
C LEU A 22 1.82 20.96 -8.23
N CYS A 23 2.10 21.77 -7.19
CA CYS A 23 1.75 23.17 -7.17
C CYS A 23 2.42 23.96 -8.31
N ASP A 24 3.69 23.67 -8.61
CA ASP A 24 4.40 24.33 -9.71
C ASP A 24 3.82 23.91 -11.07
N ARG A 25 3.44 22.65 -11.28
CA ARG A 25 2.72 22.23 -12.49
C ARG A 25 1.34 22.89 -12.60
N LEU A 26 0.59 23.01 -11.53
CA LEU A 26 -0.70 23.70 -11.52
C LEU A 26 -0.60 25.19 -11.89
N LYS A 27 0.57 25.81 -11.74
CA LYS A 27 0.80 27.20 -12.20
C LYS A 27 0.92 27.31 -13.72
N THR A 28 1.43 26.28 -14.39
CA THR A 28 1.84 26.34 -15.80
C THR A 28 1.09 25.37 -16.70
N ASP A 29 0.49 24.32 -16.17
CA ASP A 29 -0.19 23.27 -16.92
C ASP A 29 -1.71 23.46 -16.86
N LEU A 30 -2.28 23.84 -17.99
CA LEU A 30 -3.72 24.11 -18.12
C LEU A 30 -4.56 22.85 -17.95
N LEU A 31 -4.04 21.69 -18.39
CA LEU A 31 -4.74 20.41 -18.24
C LEU A 31 -4.84 20.00 -16.77
N PHE A 32 -3.78 20.21 -16.01
CA PHE A 32 -3.78 19.97 -14.56
C PHE A 32 -4.76 20.88 -13.85
N ARG A 33 -4.78 22.17 -14.20
CA ARG A 33 -5.73 23.14 -13.63
C ARG A 33 -7.17 22.74 -13.93
N TRP A 34 -7.45 22.41 -15.19
CA TRP A 34 -8.78 21.95 -15.60
C TRP A 34 -9.23 20.73 -14.83
N PHE A 35 -8.35 19.73 -14.67
CA PHE A 35 -8.69 18.50 -13.96
C PHE A 35 -9.03 18.72 -12.47
N VAL A 36 -8.35 19.65 -11.82
CA VAL A 36 -8.61 19.97 -10.39
C VAL A 36 -9.67 21.08 -10.21
N ASP A 37 -10.34 21.48 -11.27
CA ASP A 37 -11.33 22.57 -11.32
C ASP A 37 -10.80 23.90 -10.76
N LEU A 38 -9.57 24.25 -11.10
CA LEU A 38 -8.93 25.49 -10.67
C LEU A 38 -8.98 26.52 -11.80
N PRO A 39 -9.81 27.59 -11.70
CA PRO A 39 -9.91 28.65 -12.71
C PRO A 39 -8.58 29.33 -12.99
N LEU A 40 -8.41 29.88 -14.19
CA LEU A 40 -7.15 30.51 -14.62
C LEU A 40 -6.78 31.78 -13.81
N ASP A 41 -7.77 32.47 -13.34
CA ASP A 41 -7.65 33.69 -12.52
C ASP A 41 -7.46 33.39 -11.03
N THR A 42 -7.60 32.13 -10.62
CA THR A 42 -7.44 31.73 -9.23
C THR A 42 -5.97 31.38 -8.94
N GLU A 43 -5.44 31.89 -7.85
CA GLU A 43 -4.10 31.56 -7.40
C GLU A 43 -4.00 30.08 -6.99
N VAL A 44 -2.89 29.44 -7.33
CA VAL A 44 -2.61 28.06 -6.92
C VAL A 44 -2.28 28.04 -5.43
N PHE A 45 -2.87 27.10 -4.71
CA PHE A 45 -2.61 26.91 -3.28
C PHE A 45 -1.13 26.61 -3.00
N ASP A 46 -0.68 27.01 -1.82
CA ASP A 46 0.67 26.74 -1.35
C ASP A 46 0.90 25.25 -1.03
N ALA A 47 2.10 24.75 -1.34
CA ALA A 47 2.46 23.36 -1.12
C ALA A 47 2.39 22.93 0.36
N SER A 48 2.69 23.84 1.30
CA SER A 48 2.58 23.56 2.73
C SER A 48 1.12 23.42 3.18
N THR A 49 0.25 24.24 2.62
CA THR A 49 -1.21 24.16 2.84
C THR A 49 -1.76 22.85 2.27
N TYR A 50 -1.32 22.46 1.08
CA TYR A 50 -1.71 21.20 0.47
C TYR A 50 -1.25 20.00 1.33
N SER A 51 0.02 19.97 1.74
CA SER A 51 0.57 18.91 2.60
C SER A 51 -0.16 18.77 3.93
N LYS A 52 -0.44 19.89 4.62
CA LYS A 52 -1.19 19.89 5.89
C LYS A 52 -2.60 19.31 5.72
N ASN A 53 -3.25 19.61 4.62
CA ASN A 53 -4.61 19.13 4.37
C ASN A 53 -4.66 17.64 3.96
N GLN A 54 -3.54 17.02 3.55
CA GLN A 54 -3.49 15.58 3.29
C GLN A 54 -3.81 14.74 4.52
N GLN A 55 -3.41 15.18 5.72
CA GLN A 55 -3.74 14.48 6.95
C GLN A 55 -5.25 14.33 7.14
N ARG A 56 -6.05 15.30 6.66
CA ARG A 56 -7.51 15.20 6.69
C ARG A 56 -8.03 14.07 5.80
N LEU A 57 -7.44 13.87 4.62
CA LEU A 57 -7.80 12.76 3.74
C LEU A 57 -7.53 11.41 4.40
N ILE A 58 -6.41 11.29 5.12
CA ILE A 58 -6.04 10.08 5.86
C ILE A 58 -6.99 9.86 7.04
N GLN A 59 -7.22 10.88 7.87
CA GLN A 59 -8.09 10.81 9.05
C GLN A 59 -9.53 10.40 8.71
N HIS A 60 -10.01 10.79 7.53
CA HIS A 60 -11.37 10.47 7.05
C HIS A 60 -11.39 9.28 6.08
N GLN A 61 -10.30 8.51 5.97
CA GLN A 61 -10.20 7.32 5.11
C GLN A 61 -10.65 7.57 3.66
N VAL A 62 -10.39 8.78 3.14
CA VAL A 62 -10.89 9.21 1.82
C VAL A 62 -10.32 8.35 0.70
N ALA A 63 -9.10 7.85 0.83
CA ALA A 63 -8.49 6.97 -0.18
C ALA A 63 -9.26 5.64 -0.29
N GLU A 64 -9.66 5.05 0.83
CA GLU A 64 -10.44 3.82 0.88
C GLU A 64 -11.85 4.01 0.31
N LEU A 65 -12.52 5.10 0.73
CA LEU A 65 -13.83 5.48 0.18
C LEU A 65 -13.77 5.71 -1.33
N PHE A 66 -12.74 6.39 -1.81
CA PHE A 66 -12.53 6.63 -3.23
C PHE A 66 -12.28 5.31 -3.99
N PHE A 67 -11.40 4.45 -3.46
CA PHE A 67 -11.14 3.14 -4.05
C PHE A 67 -12.43 2.30 -4.17
N THR A 68 -13.19 2.23 -3.09
CA THR A 68 -14.48 1.52 -3.07
C THR A 68 -15.46 2.08 -4.10
N ALA A 69 -15.59 3.42 -4.19
CA ALA A 69 -16.46 4.07 -5.15
C ALA A 69 -16.04 3.77 -6.61
N VAL A 70 -14.74 3.74 -6.90
CA VAL A 70 -14.22 3.38 -8.25
C VAL A 70 -14.51 1.93 -8.58
N VAL A 71 -14.33 1.00 -7.63
CA VAL A 71 -14.66 -0.43 -7.83
C VAL A 71 -16.15 -0.61 -8.09
N GLU A 72 -17.02 0.06 -7.32
CA GLU A 72 -18.47 0.00 -7.53
C GLU A 72 -18.89 0.60 -8.87
N LEU A 73 -18.27 1.70 -9.30
CA LEU A 73 -18.50 2.27 -10.61
C LEU A 73 -18.11 1.29 -11.73
N ALA A 74 -16.96 0.63 -11.61
CA ALA A 74 -16.52 -0.40 -12.55
C ALA A 74 -17.48 -1.60 -12.59
N ARG A 75 -18.02 -2.01 -11.44
CA ARG A 75 -19.07 -3.06 -11.36
C ARG A 75 -20.34 -2.63 -12.09
N HIS A 76 -20.79 -1.40 -11.85
CA HIS A 76 -22.00 -0.86 -12.51
C HIS A 76 -21.89 -0.86 -14.03
N HIS A 77 -20.70 -0.57 -14.54
CA HIS A 77 -20.42 -0.60 -15.99
C HIS A 77 -20.11 -1.99 -16.54
N GLY A 78 -20.13 -3.04 -15.71
CA GLY A 78 -19.82 -4.41 -16.14
C GLY A 78 -18.34 -4.64 -16.46
N TRP A 79 -17.45 -3.79 -15.97
CA TRP A 79 -15.99 -3.91 -16.17
C TRP A 79 -15.32 -4.81 -15.13
N VAL A 80 -16.08 -5.41 -14.26
CA VAL A 80 -15.59 -6.36 -13.25
C VAL A 80 -16.36 -7.65 -13.35
N SER A 81 -15.67 -8.76 -13.58
CA SER A 81 -16.28 -10.09 -13.55
C SER A 81 -16.38 -10.61 -12.12
N ASN A 82 -17.21 -11.65 -11.93
CA ASN A 82 -17.39 -12.32 -10.63
C ASN A 82 -16.78 -13.73 -10.61
N GLU A 83 -15.85 -14.06 -11.51
CA GLU A 83 -15.48 -15.46 -11.71
C GLU A 83 -14.08 -15.78 -11.21
N HIS A 84 -13.08 -15.09 -11.73
CA HIS A 84 -11.68 -15.46 -11.54
C HIS A 84 -10.90 -14.30 -10.94
N PHE A 85 -10.23 -14.55 -9.84
CA PHE A 85 -9.43 -13.58 -9.14
C PHE A 85 -8.00 -14.08 -8.95
N SER A 86 -7.07 -13.18 -8.72
CA SER A 86 -5.71 -13.49 -8.29
C SER A 86 -5.38 -12.70 -7.04
N VAL A 87 -4.60 -13.30 -6.15
CA VAL A 87 -4.04 -12.64 -4.98
C VAL A 87 -2.53 -12.64 -5.08
N ASP A 88 -1.93 -11.52 -4.67
CA ASP A 88 -0.48 -11.38 -4.64
C ASP A 88 -0.07 -10.42 -3.52
N GLY A 89 1.10 -10.68 -2.93
CA GLY A 89 1.73 -9.87 -1.93
C GLY A 89 3.01 -9.21 -2.45
N THR A 90 3.24 -7.97 -2.07
CA THR A 90 4.49 -7.28 -2.36
C THR A 90 4.93 -6.43 -1.17
N LEU A 91 6.21 -6.03 -1.17
CA LEU A 91 6.74 -5.13 -0.14
C LEU A 91 6.71 -3.69 -0.64
N ILE A 92 6.19 -2.80 0.18
CA ILE A 92 6.26 -1.34 -0.02
C ILE A 92 7.31 -0.78 0.94
N GLU A 93 8.30 -0.07 0.40
CA GLU A 93 9.30 0.62 1.23
C GLU A 93 8.64 1.74 2.04
N ALA A 94 8.90 1.75 3.34
CA ALA A 94 8.46 2.84 4.21
C ALA A 94 9.22 4.12 3.87
N TRP A 95 8.57 5.26 4.04
CA TRP A 95 9.21 6.57 3.92
C TRP A 95 10.07 6.89 5.13
N ALA A 96 10.89 5.92 5.54
CA ALA A 96 11.75 6.00 6.72
C ALA A 96 13.18 5.58 6.35
N SER A 97 14.13 6.43 6.68
CA SER A 97 15.55 6.12 6.48
C SER A 97 16.01 5.03 7.44
N MET A 98 16.93 4.17 7.03
CA MET A 98 17.63 3.22 7.91
C MET A 98 18.33 3.91 9.10
N LYS A 99 18.63 5.20 8.99
CA LYS A 99 19.15 6.02 10.10
C LYS A 99 18.14 6.19 11.24
N SER A 100 16.84 6.07 10.95
CA SER A 100 15.79 6.14 11.95
C SER A 100 15.59 4.82 12.71
N PHE A 101 16.20 3.72 12.24
CA PHE A 101 16.08 2.40 12.87
C PHE A 101 17.01 2.30 14.05
N ARG A 102 16.51 2.57 15.27
CA ARG A 102 17.25 2.71 16.51
C ARG A 102 16.80 1.69 17.57
N PRO A 103 17.63 1.41 18.58
CA PRO A 103 17.24 0.59 19.71
C PRO A 103 15.94 1.09 20.36
N LYS A 104 15.09 0.17 20.80
CA LYS A 104 13.80 0.51 21.44
C LYS A 104 13.99 1.19 22.79
N ASP A 105 15.07 0.86 23.50
CA ASP A 105 15.39 1.30 24.86
C ASP A 105 16.35 2.50 24.91
N GLU A 106 16.62 3.14 23.76
CA GLU A 106 17.52 4.30 23.73
C GLU A 106 16.82 5.53 24.35
N PRO A 107 17.37 6.16 25.39
CA PRO A 107 16.78 7.37 25.97
C PRO A 107 16.74 8.49 24.93
N LYS A 108 15.62 9.16 24.82
CA LYS A 108 15.44 10.34 23.95
C LYS A 108 16.24 11.52 24.56
N GLY A 109 17.53 11.64 24.22
CA GLY A 109 18.38 12.75 24.63
C GLY A 109 18.88 13.55 23.42
N PRO A 110 18.96 14.89 23.51
CA PRO A 110 19.68 15.70 22.55
C PRO A 110 21.19 15.46 22.73
N GLY A 111 21.82 14.67 21.86
CA GLY A 111 23.25 14.49 21.90
C GLY A 111 23.85 13.18 21.38
N SER A 112 23.07 12.21 21.02
CA SER A 112 23.60 10.92 20.48
C SER A 112 23.98 10.96 19.00
N GLY A 113 24.41 12.10 18.47
CA GLY A 113 24.64 12.29 17.03
C GLY A 113 25.67 11.35 16.39
N ASN A 114 26.62 10.81 17.16
CA ASN A 114 27.74 10.02 16.62
C ASN A 114 27.98 8.64 17.29
N ALA A 115 27.30 8.30 18.36
CA ALA A 115 27.56 7.04 19.11
C ALA A 115 27.16 5.77 18.35
N TRP A 116 26.42 5.90 17.25
CA TRP A 116 25.94 4.79 16.44
C TRP A 116 26.76 4.51 15.17
N MET A 117 27.91 5.14 15.02
CA MET A 117 28.81 4.88 13.88
C MET A 117 29.55 3.55 13.97
N ASP A 118 29.49 2.85 15.09
CA ASP A 118 30.06 1.51 15.22
C ASP A 118 29.09 0.45 14.68
N PHE A 119 28.95 0.42 13.35
CA PHE A 119 28.17 -0.59 12.60
C PHE A 119 28.79 -1.99 12.63
N LYS A 120 29.98 -2.16 13.18
CA LYS A 120 30.71 -3.43 13.17
C LYS A 120 30.33 -4.26 14.39
N GLY A 121 29.35 -5.15 14.23
CA GLY A 121 29.10 -6.21 15.18
C GLY A 121 27.70 -6.31 15.80
N GLU A 122 26.85 -5.27 15.76
CA GLU A 122 25.51 -5.36 16.29
C GLU A 122 24.52 -5.97 15.29
N LYS A 123 23.89 -7.07 15.69
CA LYS A 123 22.81 -7.70 14.95
C LYS A 123 21.52 -6.91 15.16
N ARG A 124 21.18 -6.03 14.23
CA ARG A 124 19.95 -5.23 14.27
C ARG A 124 18.77 -6.04 13.79
N GLY A 125 17.73 -6.10 14.60
CA GLY A 125 16.51 -6.84 14.29
C GLY A 125 15.27 -6.11 14.80
N ASN A 126 14.10 -6.53 14.33
CA ASN A 126 12.82 -5.95 14.74
C ASN A 126 12.50 -6.15 16.23
N ASP A 127 13.14 -7.12 16.87
CA ASP A 127 12.97 -7.38 18.31
C ASP A 127 13.63 -6.30 19.16
N THR A 128 14.80 -5.84 18.74
CA THR A 128 15.63 -4.88 19.47
C THR A 128 15.53 -3.44 18.99
N HIS A 129 15.15 -3.23 17.72
CA HIS A 129 15.13 -1.92 17.07
C HIS A 129 13.77 -1.61 16.47
N ARG A 130 13.47 -0.31 16.32
CA ARG A 130 12.31 0.21 15.58
C ARG A 130 12.67 1.53 14.89
N SER A 131 11.95 1.87 13.83
CA SER A 131 12.07 3.19 13.23
C SER A 131 11.47 4.25 14.15
N THR A 132 12.19 5.36 14.35
CA THR A 132 11.69 6.53 15.06
C THR A 132 10.83 7.43 14.18
N THR A 133 10.97 7.33 12.86
CA THR A 133 10.18 8.08 11.87
C THR A 133 8.87 7.37 11.58
N ASP A 134 8.91 6.05 11.43
CA ASP A 134 7.75 5.20 11.15
C ASP A 134 7.80 3.94 12.03
N PRO A 135 7.23 3.98 13.24
CA PRO A 135 7.33 2.90 14.22
C PRO A 135 6.65 1.59 13.80
N GLU A 136 5.75 1.62 12.84
CA GLU A 136 5.04 0.44 12.34
C GLU A 136 5.81 -0.27 11.23
N ALA A 137 6.72 0.41 10.54
CA ALA A 137 7.58 -0.19 9.53
C ALA A 137 8.47 -1.28 10.14
N ARG A 138 8.66 -2.36 9.42
CA ARG A 138 9.48 -3.49 9.83
C ARG A 138 10.66 -3.67 8.90
N LEU A 139 11.81 -4.03 9.49
CA LEU A 139 13.01 -4.37 8.73
C LEU A 139 12.83 -5.74 8.11
N LEU A 140 12.75 -5.80 6.80
CA LEU A 140 12.62 -7.05 6.06
C LEU A 140 13.56 -7.09 4.86
N ARG A 141 13.90 -8.30 4.45
CA ARG A 141 14.72 -8.61 3.28
C ARG A 141 13.89 -9.44 2.32
N LYS A 142 13.72 -8.96 1.09
CA LYS A 142 12.88 -9.65 0.08
C LYS A 142 13.45 -11.01 -0.33
N SER A 143 14.79 -11.11 -0.43
CA SER A 143 15.47 -12.36 -0.77
C SER A 143 16.87 -12.42 -0.15
N PRO A 144 17.46 -13.62 0.01
CA PRO A 144 18.85 -13.76 0.43
C PRO A 144 19.78 -12.94 -0.49
N GLY A 145 20.75 -12.23 0.11
CA GLY A 145 21.68 -11.37 -0.63
C GLY A 145 21.22 -9.93 -0.89
N GLN A 146 19.96 -9.61 -0.74
CA GLN A 146 19.48 -8.21 -0.82
C GLN A 146 19.63 -7.47 0.50
N ALA A 147 19.78 -6.14 0.44
CA ALA A 147 19.77 -5.29 1.62
C ALA A 147 18.41 -5.33 2.31
N ALA A 148 18.40 -5.40 3.65
CA ALA A 148 17.17 -5.25 4.40
C ALA A 148 16.68 -3.81 4.36
N LYS A 149 15.36 -3.62 4.23
CA LYS A 149 14.69 -2.32 4.14
C LYS A 149 13.55 -2.23 5.15
N LEU A 150 13.25 -1.03 5.60
CA LEU A 150 12.04 -0.75 6.35
C LEU A 150 10.85 -0.76 5.37
N CYS A 151 9.87 -1.61 5.62
CA CYS A 151 8.78 -1.83 4.70
C CYS A 151 7.48 -2.28 5.37
N PHE A 152 6.43 -2.27 4.59
CA PHE A 152 5.11 -2.85 4.85
C PHE A 152 4.82 -3.95 3.83
N GLY A 153 3.93 -4.86 4.17
CA GLY A 153 3.29 -5.76 3.22
C GLY A 153 2.13 -5.06 2.51
N ALA A 154 2.09 -5.14 1.19
CA ALA A 154 0.95 -4.73 0.39
C ALA A 154 0.34 -5.96 -0.28
N HIS A 155 -0.97 -6.11 -0.14
CA HIS A 155 -1.70 -7.27 -0.62
C HIS A 155 -2.80 -6.81 -1.57
N LEU A 156 -2.88 -7.42 -2.73
CA LEU A 156 -3.83 -7.08 -3.77
C LEU A 156 -4.68 -8.30 -4.11
N ALA A 157 -5.97 -8.05 -4.32
CA ALA A 157 -6.85 -9.00 -5.02
C ALA A 157 -7.27 -8.36 -6.35
N MET A 158 -6.95 -9.05 -7.42
CA MET A 158 -7.16 -8.61 -8.79
C MET A 158 -8.27 -9.43 -9.44
N GLU A 159 -9.16 -8.76 -10.15
CA GLU A 159 -10.09 -9.41 -11.07
C GLU A 159 -9.37 -9.70 -12.40
N ASN A 160 -9.45 -10.96 -12.89
CA ASN A 160 -8.55 -11.42 -13.96
C ASN A 160 -9.03 -11.14 -15.39
N ARG A 161 -10.32 -10.87 -15.61
CA ARG A 161 -10.81 -10.61 -16.96
C ARG A 161 -10.38 -9.25 -17.50
N HIS A 162 -10.43 -8.23 -16.63
CA HIS A 162 -10.12 -6.84 -16.97
C HIS A 162 -8.85 -6.32 -16.27
N GLY A 163 -8.29 -7.10 -15.35
CA GLY A 163 -7.07 -6.73 -14.62
C GLY A 163 -7.27 -5.61 -13.60
N LEU A 164 -8.46 -5.51 -13.02
CA LEU A 164 -8.76 -4.46 -12.04
C LEU A 164 -8.46 -4.92 -10.62
N CYS A 165 -7.77 -4.08 -9.86
CA CYS A 165 -7.62 -4.27 -8.42
C CYS A 165 -8.97 -4.02 -7.75
N VAL A 166 -9.49 -5.02 -7.03
CA VAL A 166 -10.79 -4.97 -6.35
C VAL A 166 -10.67 -4.95 -4.84
N ARG A 167 -9.52 -5.34 -4.31
CA ARG A 167 -9.16 -5.20 -2.88
C ARG A 167 -7.68 -4.86 -2.75
N PHE A 168 -7.39 -4.07 -1.75
CA PHE A 168 -6.04 -3.68 -1.38
C PHE A 168 -5.94 -3.61 0.14
N ALA A 169 -4.90 -4.20 0.71
CA ALA A 169 -4.60 -4.12 2.13
C ALA A 169 -3.12 -3.82 2.36
N VAL A 170 -2.83 -3.09 3.42
CA VAL A 170 -1.46 -2.86 3.90
C VAL A 170 -1.35 -3.40 5.30
N THR A 171 -0.33 -4.22 5.54
CA THR A 171 -0.04 -4.80 6.85
C THR A 171 1.39 -4.48 7.28
N PRO A 172 1.73 -4.55 8.57
CA PRO A 172 3.12 -4.65 8.97
C PRO A 172 3.78 -5.82 8.21
N ALA A 173 5.01 -5.64 7.74
CA ALA A 173 5.71 -6.66 6.93
C ALA A 173 6.04 -7.96 7.69
N LEU A 174 5.76 -8.02 8.99
CA LEU A 174 5.94 -9.20 9.85
C LEU A 174 4.71 -9.39 10.75
N GLY A 175 4.42 -10.64 11.05
CA GLY A 175 3.36 -11.02 12.01
C GLY A 175 2.04 -11.44 11.36
N VAL A 176 1.83 -11.13 10.09
CA VAL A 176 0.68 -11.59 9.29
C VAL A 176 1.21 -12.22 8.02
N THR A 177 0.70 -13.37 7.67
CA THR A 177 1.10 -14.06 6.43
C THR A 177 0.30 -13.57 5.24
N GLU A 178 0.90 -13.59 4.05
CA GLU A 178 0.20 -13.25 2.81
C GLU A 178 -1.05 -14.12 2.61
N SER A 179 -0.98 -15.40 3.03
CA SER A 179 -2.10 -16.33 2.95
C SER A 179 -3.29 -15.94 3.83
N GLU A 180 -3.05 -15.47 5.06
CA GLU A 180 -4.11 -15.00 5.96
C GLU A 180 -4.80 -13.77 5.36
N VAL A 181 -4.03 -12.79 4.91
CA VAL A 181 -4.60 -11.59 4.29
C VAL A 181 -5.39 -11.92 3.02
N ALA A 182 -4.92 -12.86 2.20
CA ALA A 182 -5.63 -13.28 1.00
C ALA A 182 -6.97 -13.95 1.33
N ILE A 183 -7.03 -14.76 2.40
CA ILE A 183 -8.29 -15.37 2.88
C ILE A 183 -9.26 -14.28 3.35
N ASP A 184 -8.79 -13.32 4.13
CA ASP A 184 -9.59 -12.19 4.59
C ASP A 184 -10.12 -11.36 3.41
N GLN A 185 -9.28 -11.07 2.41
CA GLN A 185 -9.70 -10.38 1.19
C GLN A 185 -10.78 -11.17 0.41
N LEU A 186 -10.70 -12.50 0.34
CA LEU A 186 -11.74 -13.32 -0.29
C LEU A 186 -13.06 -13.28 0.49
N ALA A 187 -13.00 -13.29 1.82
CA ALA A 187 -14.17 -13.14 2.67
C ALA A 187 -14.82 -11.77 2.50
N GLU A 188 -14.02 -10.69 2.47
CA GLU A 188 -14.50 -9.33 2.22
C GLU A 188 -15.10 -9.16 0.82
N LEU A 189 -14.50 -9.76 -0.23
CA LEU A 189 -15.07 -9.76 -1.56
C LEU A 189 -16.47 -10.35 -1.55
N LYS A 190 -16.68 -11.47 -0.88
CA LYS A 190 -18.01 -12.09 -0.76
C LYS A 190 -18.98 -11.20 0.03
N ALA A 191 -18.53 -10.63 1.14
CA ALA A 191 -19.36 -9.72 1.96
C ALA A 191 -19.83 -8.49 1.16
N THR A 192 -19.03 -8.01 0.20
CA THR A 192 -19.37 -6.90 -0.70
C THR A 192 -20.09 -7.33 -1.98
N GLY A 193 -20.57 -8.58 -2.05
CA GLY A 193 -21.42 -9.08 -3.12
C GLY A 193 -20.68 -9.61 -4.35
N PHE A 194 -19.36 -9.76 -4.31
CA PHE A 194 -18.65 -10.55 -5.31
C PHE A 194 -18.91 -12.05 -5.09
N ARG A 195 -18.75 -12.84 -6.14
CA ARG A 195 -18.94 -14.29 -6.11
C ARG A 195 -17.74 -15.00 -6.75
N PRO A 196 -16.53 -14.88 -6.16
CA PRO A 196 -15.35 -15.51 -6.72
C PRO A 196 -15.55 -17.02 -6.82
N ARG A 197 -15.30 -17.57 -8.01
CA ARG A 197 -15.31 -19.02 -8.27
C ARG A 197 -13.93 -19.61 -8.06
N THR A 198 -12.90 -18.92 -8.55
CA THR A 198 -11.52 -19.36 -8.44
C THR A 198 -10.61 -18.22 -7.99
N VAL A 199 -9.51 -18.59 -7.34
CA VAL A 199 -8.43 -17.67 -6.99
C VAL A 199 -7.09 -18.26 -7.42
N GLY A 200 -6.35 -17.53 -8.26
CA GLY A 200 -4.96 -17.79 -8.61
C GLY A 200 -4.02 -17.17 -7.58
N ALA A 201 -2.93 -17.83 -7.29
CA ALA A 201 -1.87 -17.32 -6.41
C ALA A 201 -0.50 -17.89 -6.83
N ASP A 202 0.56 -17.26 -6.39
CA ASP A 202 1.90 -17.78 -6.62
C ASP A 202 2.18 -19.07 -5.81
N LYS A 203 3.35 -19.68 -6.00
CA LYS A 203 3.75 -20.91 -5.30
C LYS A 203 3.95 -20.72 -3.79
N GLY A 204 4.15 -19.52 -3.29
CA GLY A 204 4.23 -19.21 -1.85
C GLY A 204 2.93 -19.47 -1.11
N TYR A 205 1.80 -19.41 -1.81
CA TYR A 205 0.47 -19.72 -1.28
C TYR A 205 0.12 -21.22 -1.29
N HIS A 206 1.01 -22.08 -1.82
CA HIS A 206 0.82 -23.54 -1.77
C HIS A 206 1.15 -24.07 -0.37
N ASN A 207 0.33 -23.74 0.61
CA ASN A 207 0.51 -24.09 2.01
C ASN A 207 -0.79 -24.62 2.66
N GLN A 208 -0.65 -25.20 3.85
CA GLN A 208 -1.77 -25.83 4.58
C GLN A 208 -2.83 -24.83 5.07
N GLY A 209 -2.54 -23.54 5.13
CA GLY A 209 -3.47 -22.51 5.55
C GLY A 209 -4.32 -21.98 4.39
N PHE A 210 -3.70 -21.63 3.27
CA PHE A 210 -4.39 -20.98 2.16
C PHE A 210 -5.40 -21.87 1.44
N ILE A 211 -5.03 -23.12 1.14
CA ILE A 211 -5.89 -24.02 0.35
C ILE A 211 -7.22 -24.32 1.07
N PRO A 212 -7.25 -24.76 2.33
CA PRO A 212 -8.51 -24.94 3.04
C PRO A 212 -9.24 -23.60 3.31
N GLY A 213 -8.52 -22.54 3.67
CA GLY A 213 -9.12 -21.23 3.95
C GLY A 213 -9.80 -20.61 2.75
N ALA A 214 -9.27 -20.77 1.53
CA ALA A 214 -9.94 -20.31 0.31
C ALA A 214 -11.17 -21.18 -0.05
N ARG A 215 -11.15 -22.46 0.30
CA ARG A 215 -12.28 -23.37 0.07
C ARG A 215 -13.46 -23.16 1.02
N GLU A 216 -13.18 -22.74 2.24
CA GLU A 216 -14.24 -22.47 3.24
C GLU A 216 -15.30 -21.48 2.71
N PRO A 217 -14.94 -20.33 2.11
CA PRO A 217 -15.89 -19.47 1.43
C PRO A 217 -16.39 -20.03 0.07
N GLY A 218 -16.02 -21.24 -0.34
CA GLY A 218 -16.45 -21.87 -1.58
C GLY A 218 -15.68 -21.41 -2.82
N VAL A 219 -14.46 -20.90 -2.66
CA VAL A 219 -13.57 -20.51 -3.76
C VAL A 219 -12.58 -21.64 -4.07
N VAL A 220 -12.37 -21.95 -5.34
CA VAL A 220 -11.39 -22.98 -5.75
C VAL A 220 -10.01 -22.34 -5.89
N PRO A 221 -9.03 -22.65 -5.02
CA PRO A 221 -7.69 -22.11 -5.12
C PRO A 221 -6.87 -22.79 -6.22
N HIS A 222 -6.12 -22.02 -6.96
CA HIS A 222 -5.16 -22.45 -7.98
C HIS A 222 -3.77 -21.85 -7.69
N PRO A 223 -3.09 -22.23 -6.59
CA PRO A 223 -1.72 -21.82 -6.38
C PRO A 223 -0.80 -22.52 -7.38
N ALA A 224 0.24 -21.85 -7.82
CA ALA A 224 1.28 -22.48 -8.61
C ALA A 224 1.95 -23.61 -7.81
N LEU A 225 2.23 -24.73 -8.47
CA LEU A 225 2.86 -25.88 -7.81
C LEU A 225 4.32 -25.55 -7.45
N GLN A 226 4.75 -26.02 -6.29
CA GLN A 226 6.17 -26.06 -5.97
C GLN A 226 6.78 -27.21 -6.80
N GLU A 227 7.77 -26.90 -7.61
CA GLU A 227 8.62 -27.89 -8.20
C GLU A 227 9.43 -28.57 -7.08
N GLY A 228 9.28 -29.88 -6.96
CA GLY A 228 9.95 -30.71 -5.95
C GLY A 228 11.45 -30.84 -6.17
#